data_e20408efd50ce7eff5cc069390f0d7c5
#
_entry.id   e20408efd50ce7eff5cc069390f0d7c5
#
_cell.length_a   1.000
_cell.length_b   1.000
_cell.length_c   1.000
_cell.angle_alpha   90.00
_cell.angle_beta   90.00
_cell.angle_gamma   90.00
#
_symmetry.space_group_name_H-M   'P 1'
#
loop_
_entity.id
_entity.type
_entity.pdbx_description
1 polymer ?
#
loop_
_entity_poly.entity_id
_entity_poly.type
_entity_poly.pdbx_seq_one_letter_code
_entity_poly.pdbx_strand_id
1 'polypeptide(L)'
;MKLLDRYIGSSFLRSFGLIICILLVLFSLFELLAQLDDIGKGSYQILDVVLFICLTLPRRMLDLMPVSTLLGAIIALGLLADHRELLAMQAGGVSARRICLSVLATGSILMLVTLMLAELVVTPMDELARTRRALALSDTGVTVTKRGFWARRGNSYIHVGKTFYGGAATDIDIFETDAEGRLKTFTSAREANILDNSQWLLRGITIKTFTEQGIATRQIESLALDSFLGSDQVDILELPAGSLSAFDLHRYIRAMRESGQNADRYALALWRKLSQPLTTGAMILLALPFIFGSDRKVTAGKRIVIGSFVGIALYFADQLAVHLGLLLSLPPVITSMAPVVLISGIAFWQLLRVL
;
A
#
# COMPACT_ATOMS: atom_id res chain seq x y z
N MET A 1 -22.69 -12.77 30.96
CA MET A 1 -22.31 -13.10 29.57
C MET A 1 -21.47 -12.02 28.92
N LYS A 2 -21.79 -10.73 29.01
CA LYS A 2 -20.94 -9.61 28.48
C LYS A 2 -19.51 -9.56 29.07
N LEU A 3 -19.31 -10.02 30.33
CA LEU A 3 -17.99 -10.04 30.96
C LEU A 3 -17.04 -11.07 30.31
N LEU A 4 -17.54 -12.26 29.97
CA LEU A 4 -16.76 -13.31 29.34
C LEU A 4 -16.31 -12.90 27.93
N ASP A 5 -17.24 -12.34 27.16
CA ASP A 5 -16.95 -11.84 25.80
C ASP A 5 -15.86 -10.75 25.85
N ARG A 6 -15.97 -9.84 26.83
CA ARG A 6 -14.95 -8.79 27.07
C ARG A 6 -13.62 -9.36 27.54
N TYR A 7 -13.61 -10.41 28.36
CA TYR A 7 -12.40 -11.07 28.82
C TYR A 7 -11.64 -11.72 27.68
N ILE A 8 -12.32 -12.55 26.87
CA ILE A 8 -11.74 -13.20 25.70
C ILE A 8 -11.24 -12.16 24.69
N GLY A 9 -12.05 -11.14 24.39
CA GLY A 9 -11.69 -10.08 23.49
C GLY A 9 -10.48 -9.26 23.97
N SER A 10 -10.40 -8.94 25.26
CA SER A 10 -9.26 -8.21 25.82
C SER A 10 -7.97 -9.04 25.81
N SER A 11 -8.06 -10.35 26.09
CA SER A 11 -6.93 -11.28 25.98
C SER A 11 -6.42 -11.35 24.55
N PHE A 12 -7.32 -11.44 23.57
CA PHE A 12 -6.99 -11.40 22.14
C PHE A 12 -6.31 -10.09 21.76
N LEU A 13 -6.90 -8.93 22.12
CA LEU A 13 -6.33 -7.61 21.77
C LEU A 13 -4.95 -7.37 22.42
N ARG A 14 -4.72 -7.85 23.64
CA ARG A 14 -3.40 -7.75 24.28
C ARG A 14 -2.36 -8.58 23.54
N SER A 15 -2.68 -9.83 23.20
CA SER A 15 -1.77 -10.70 22.45
C SER A 15 -1.53 -10.16 21.03
N PHE A 16 -2.57 -9.69 20.36
CA PHE A 16 -2.45 -9.00 19.07
C PHE A 16 -1.54 -7.78 19.16
N GLY A 17 -1.77 -6.89 20.17
CA GLY A 17 -0.98 -5.68 20.38
C GLY A 17 0.50 -5.98 20.63
N LEU A 18 0.80 -7.03 21.40
CA LEU A 18 2.17 -7.46 21.63
C LEU A 18 2.84 -7.95 20.35
N ILE A 19 2.17 -8.79 19.58
CA ILE A 19 2.71 -9.36 18.34
C ILE A 19 2.93 -8.27 17.28
N ILE A 20 1.93 -7.40 17.07
CA ILE A 20 2.08 -6.34 16.07
C ILE A 20 3.20 -5.37 16.44
N CYS A 21 3.38 -5.08 17.74
CA CYS A 21 4.46 -4.23 18.20
C CYS A 21 5.84 -4.86 17.93
N ILE A 22 6.01 -6.15 18.22
CA ILE A 22 7.25 -6.89 17.94
C ILE A 22 7.55 -6.88 16.44
N LEU A 23 6.55 -7.20 15.61
CA LEU A 23 6.72 -7.23 14.16
C LEU A 23 7.00 -5.84 13.60
N LEU A 24 6.34 -4.78 14.08
CA LEU A 24 6.60 -3.40 13.66
C LEU A 24 8.05 -2.99 13.95
N VAL A 25 8.56 -3.28 15.15
CA VAL A 25 9.96 -2.98 15.48
C VAL A 25 10.92 -3.71 14.55
N LEU A 26 10.69 -5.02 14.33
CA LEU A 26 11.51 -5.84 13.45
C LEU A 26 11.51 -5.31 12.01
N PHE A 27 10.34 -5.06 11.43
CA PHE A 27 10.23 -4.58 10.06
C PHE A 27 10.71 -3.12 9.90
N SER A 28 10.56 -2.28 10.93
CA SER A 28 11.12 -0.92 10.92
C SER A 28 12.65 -0.94 10.93
N LEU A 29 13.26 -1.92 11.59
CA LEU A 29 14.71 -2.12 11.55
C LEU A 29 15.18 -2.50 10.14
N PHE A 30 14.49 -3.44 9.47
CA PHE A 30 14.81 -3.79 8.08
C PHE A 30 14.64 -2.60 7.12
N GLU A 31 13.58 -1.80 7.32
CA GLU A 31 13.39 -0.58 6.54
C GLU A 31 14.52 0.43 6.77
N LEU A 32 14.94 0.61 8.03
CA LEU A 32 16.08 1.47 8.36
C LEU A 32 17.32 1.03 7.58
N LEU A 33 17.64 -0.26 7.61
CA LEU A 33 18.79 -0.81 6.86
C LEU A 33 18.66 -0.56 5.35
N ALA A 34 17.46 -0.74 4.79
CA ALA A 34 17.22 -0.51 3.36
C ALA A 34 17.35 0.97 2.96
N GLN A 35 17.10 1.92 3.88
CA GLN A 35 17.23 3.35 3.61
C GLN A 35 18.66 3.89 3.81
N LEU A 36 19.56 3.13 4.44
CA LEU A 36 20.94 3.60 4.68
C LEU A 36 21.71 3.89 3.39
N ASP A 37 21.46 3.13 2.33
CA ASP A 37 22.12 3.29 1.03
C ASP A 37 21.74 4.59 0.30
N ASP A 38 20.66 5.24 0.73
CA ASP A 38 20.16 6.49 0.15
C ASP A 38 20.65 7.74 0.90
N ILE A 39 21.27 7.57 2.08
CA ILE A 39 21.80 8.70 2.86
C ILE A 39 22.97 9.35 2.09
N GLY A 40 22.89 10.67 1.96
CA GLY A 40 23.91 11.46 1.24
C GLY A 40 23.64 11.64 -0.25
N LYS A 41 22.54 11.04 -0.78
CA LYS A 41 22.05 11.34 -2.13
C LYS A 41 21.18 12.60 -2.07
N GLY A 42 21.44 13.59 -2.91
CA GLY A 42 20.75 14.89 -2.86
C GLY A 42 20.86 15.54 -1.49
N SER A 43 19.75 15.97 -0.93
CA SER A 43 19.64 16.53 0.43
C SER A 43 19.18 15.52 1.49
N TYR A 44 19.09 14.21 1.17
CA TYR A 44 18.55 13.17 2.03
C TYR A 44 19.47 12.83 3.20
N GLN A 45 19.02 13.15 4.42
CA GLN A 45 19.78 12.98 5.66
C GLN A 45 19.16 11.92 6.58
N ILE A 46 19.88 11.55 7.65
CA ILE A 46 19.44 10.55 8.63
C ILE A 46 18.10 10.94 9.30
N LEU A 47 17.85 12.24 9.46
CA LEU A 47 16.57 12.75 10.00
C LEU A 47 15.39 12.47 9.06
N ASP A 48 15.63 12.58 7.75
CA ASP A 48 14.61 12.27 6.73
C ASP A 48 14.29 10.77 6.71
N VAL A 49 15.30 9.92 6.94
CA VAL A 49 15.10 8.46 7.09
C VAL A 49 14.19 8.16 8.27
N VAL A 50 14.47 8.73 9.45
CA VAL A 50 13.64 8.53 10.65
C VAL A 50 12.22 9.04 10.41
N LEU A 51 12.08 10.21 9.82
CA LEU A 51 10.77 10.77 9.49
C LEU A 51 10.01 9.90 8.50
N PHE A 52 10.69 9.39 7.46
CA PHE A 52 10.11 8.48 6.48
C PHE A 52 9.60 7.20 7.15
N ILE A 53 10.41 6.57 8.02
CA ILE A 53 10.01 5.38 8.76
C ILE A 53 8.80 5.67 9.64
N CYS A 54 8.79 6.77 10.39
CA CYS A 54 7.66 7.15 11.24
C CYS A 54 6.37 7.37 10.44
N LEU A 55 6.46 8.01 9.29
CA LEU A 55 5.30 8.28 8.42
C LEU A 55 4.80 7.01 7.71
N THR A 56 5.68 6.03 7.46
CA THR A 56 5.30 4.75 6.82
C THR A 56 4.88 3.67 7.83
N LEU A 57 5.07 3.88 9.14
CA LEU A 57 4.65 2.96 10.20
C LEU A 57 3.18 2.51 10.11
N PRO A 58 2.18 3.40 9.88
CA PRO A 58 0.78 2.97 9.75
C PRO A 58 0.56 2.04 8.55
N ARG A 59 1.30 2.24 7.46
CA ARG A 59 1.28 1.35 6.30
C ARG A 59 1.79 -0.03 6.66
N ARG A 60 2.94 -0.09 7.35
CA ARG A 60 3.51 -1.35 7.85
C ARG A 60 2.57 -2.08 8.79
N MET A 61 1.91 -1.32 9.69
CA MET A 61 0.91 -1.86 10.59
C MET A 61 -0.21 -2.55 9.82
N LEU A 62 -0.73 -1.92 8.75
CA LEU A 62 -1.75 -2.53 7.89
C LEU A 62 -1.28 -3.83 7.25
N ASP A 63 -0.07 -3.83 6.66
CA ASP A 63 0.48 -4.98 5.96
C ASP A 63 0.69 -6.18 6.91
N LEU A 64 0.99 -5.91 8.18
CA LEU A 64 1.21 -6.93 9.22
C LEU A 64 -0.07 -7.35 9.96
N MET A 65 -1.18 -6.63 9.82
CA MET A 65 -2.45 -6.92 10.51
C MET A 65 -2.91 -8.38 10.34
N PRO A 66 -2.96 -8.97 9.14
CA PRO A 66 -3.46 -10.33 8.98
C PRO A 66 -2.65 -11.37 9.76
N VAL A 67 -1.31 -11.28 9.68
CA VAL A 67 -0.43 -12.21 10.39
C VAL A 67 -0.49 -11.99 11.90
N SER A 68 -0.49 -10.72 12.34
CA SER A 68 -0.58 -10.38 13.77
C SER A 68 -1.90 -10.83 14.39
N THR A 69 -3.01 -10.78 13.66
CA THR A 69 -4.30 -11.25 14.15
C THR A 69 -4.36 -12.77 14.26
N LEU A 70 -3.79 -13.51 13.30
CA LEU A 70 -3.66 -14.95 13.38
C LEU A 70 -2.85 -15.36 14.63
N LEU A 71 -1.65 -14.84 14.76
CA LEU A 71 -0.75 -15.16 15.88
C LEU A 71 -1.33 -14.69 17.22
N GLY A 72 -1.88 -13.49 17.26
CA GLY A 72 -2.53 -12.95 18.46
C GLY A 72 -3.68 -13.82 18.94
N ALA A 73 -4.51 -14.32 18.03
CA ALA A 73 -5.61 -15.22 18.35
C ALA A 73 -5.10 -16.59 18.85
N ILE A 74 -4.09 -17.17 18.18
CA ILE A 74 -3.49 -18.45 18.61
C ILE A 74 -2.85 -18.32 19.98
N ILE A 75 -2.13 -17.25 20.26
CA ILE A 75 -1.49 -17.00 21.55
C ILE A 75 -2.55 -16.78 22.64
N ALA A 76 -3.50 -15.89 22.41
CA ALA A 76 -4.53 -15.58 23.40
C ALA A 76 -5.32 -16.82 23.81
N LEU A 77 -5.87 -17.52 22.83
CA LEU A 77 -6.68 -18.71 23.11
C LEU A 77 -5.80 -19.91 23.53
N GLY A 78 -4.55 -19.99 23.05
CA GLY A 78 -3.58 -20.99 23.49
C GLY A 78 -3.24 -20.85 24.97
N LEU A 79 -3.01 -19.64 25.47
CA LEU A 79 -2.77 -19.39 26.90
C LEU A 79 -4.00 -19.72 27.75
N LEU A 80 -5.21 -19.34 27.30
CA LEU A 80 -6.45 -19.69 27.97
C LEU A 80 -6.67 -21.22 28.02
N ALA A 81 -6.22 -21.94 26.98
CA ALA A 81 -6.27 -23.41 26.96
C ALA A 81 -5.27 -24.02 27.94
N ASP A 82 -4.04 -23.53 27.96
CA ASP A 82 -2.96 -24.05 28.85
C ASP A 82 -3.28 -23.80 30.33
N HIS A 83 -3.88 -22.66 30.66
CA HIS A 83 -4.37 -22.35 32.00
C HIS A 83 -5.69 -23.10 32.34
N ARG A 84 -6.18 -23.97 31.44
CA ARG A 84 -7.45 -24.72 31.58
C ARG A 84 -8.69 -23.81 31.68
N GLU A 85 -8.58 -22.53 31.40
CA GLU A 85 -9.70 -21.59 31.48
C GLU A 85 -10.77 -21.90 30.43
N LEU A 86 -10.36 -22.26 29.21
CA LEU A 86 -11.30 -22.71 28.17
C LEU A 86 -12.10 -23.96 28.60
N LEU A 87 -11.42 -24.90 29.28
CA LEU A 87 -12.07 -26.09 29.81
C LEU A 87 -13.06 -25.75 30.92
N ALA A 88 -12.67 -24.86 31.85
CA ALA A 88 -13.54 -24.36 32.91
C ALA A 88 -14.79 -23.65 32.36
N MET A 89 -14.62 -22.80 31.31
CA MET A 89 -15.73 -22.15 30.62
C MET A 89 -16.69 -23.16 30.00
N GLN A 90 -16.16 -24.21 29.35
CA GLN A 90 -16.98 -25.27 28.76
C GLN A 90 -17.69 -26.11 29.83
N ALA A 91 -17.01 -26.44 30.93
CA ALA A 91 -17.62 -27.12 32.07
C ALA A 91 -18.73 -26.27 32.74
N GLY A 92 -18.61 -24.95 32.69
CA GLY A 92 -19.64 -23.99 33.11
C GLY A 92 -20.77 -23.81 32.08
N GLY A 93 -20.84 -24.62 31.01
CA GLY A 93 -21.91 -24.59 30.03
C GLY A 93 -21.71 -23.62 28.85
N VAL A 94 -20.54 -23.03 28.70
CA VAL A 94 -20.22 -22.16 27.55
C VAL A 94 -19.80 -23.03 26.37
N SER A 95 -20.58 -23.00 25.27
CA SER A 95 -20.25 -23.77 24.08
C SER A 95 -19.00 -23.23 23.37
N ALA A 96 -18.24 -24.10 22.67
CA ALA A 96 -17.11 -23.72 21.84
C ALA A 96 -17.53 -22.67 20.77
N ARG A 97 -18.70 -22.83 20.18
CA ARG A 97 -19.29 -21.85 19.23
C ARG A 97 -19.40 -20.46 19.82
N ARG A 98 -19.76 -20.34 21.09
CA ARG A 98 -19.87 -19.05 21.79
C ARG A 98 -18.51 -18.37 21.93
N ILE A 99 -17.47 -19.13 22.28
CA ILE A 99 -16.08 -18.64 22.40
C ILE A 99 -15.61 -18.15 21.02
N CYS A 100 -15.84 -18.94 19.96
CA CYS A 100 -15.54 -18.55 18.58
C CYS A 100 -16.22 -17.23 18.19
N LEU A 101 -17.53 -17.07 18.49
CA LEU A 101 -18.27 -15.85 18.22
C LEU A 101 -17.70 -14.62 18.95
N SER A 102 -17.24 -14.77 20.20
CA SER A 102 -16.60 -13.68 20.95
C SER A 102 -15.30 -13.21 20.29
N VAL A 103 -14.49 -14.15 19.78
CA VAL A 103 -13.25 -13.83 19.05
C VAL A 103 -13.57 -13.17 17.71
N LEU A 104 -14.54 -13.71 16.95
CA LEU A 104 -14.96 -13.14 15.68
C LEU A 104 -15.57 -11.74 15.85
N ALA A 105 -16.34 -11.49 16.91
CA ALA A 105 -16.86 -10.17 17.20
C ALA A 105 -15.76 -9.15 17.47
N THR A 106 -14.74 -9.53 18.24
CA THR A 106 -13.54 -8.68 18.43
C THR A 106 -12.76 -8.51 17.13
N GLY A 107 -12.67 -9.58 16.33
CA GLY A 107 -12.08 -9.57 15.00
C GLY A 107 -12.78 -8.63 14.03
N SER A 108 -14.11 -8.56 14.07
CA SER A 108 -14.88 -7.62 13.24
C SER A 108 -14.57 -6.16 13.58
N ILE A 109 -14.27 -5.87 14.84
CA ILE A 109 -13.80 -4.53 15.24
C ILE A 109 -12.42 -4.26 14.62
N LEU A 110 -11.51 -5.23 14.66
CA LEU A 110 -10.19 -5.09 14.01
C LEU A 110 -10.31 -4.92 12.49
N MET A 111 -11.23 -5.62 11.83
CA MET A 111 -11.50 -5.43 10.40
C MET A 111 -11.95 -4.00 10.10
N LEU A 112 -12.84 -3.44 10.92
CA LEU A 112 -13.30 -2.06 10.78
C LEU A 112 -12.17 -1.06 11.03
N VAL A 113 -11.34 -1.30 12.05
CA VAL A 113 -10.14 -0.50 12.34
C VAL A 113 -9.16 -0.55 11.16
N THR A 114 -8.93 -1.73 10.57
CA THR A 114 -8.09 -1.90 9.39
C THR A 114 -8.57 -1.02 8.23
N LEU A 115 -9.88 -1.05 7.95
CA LEU A 115 -10.48 -0.26 6.88
C LEU A 115 -10.34 1.24 7.13
N MET A 116 -10.64 1.70 8.35
CA MET A 116 -10.52 3.11 8.71
C MET A 116 -9.07 3.58 8.70
N LEU A 117 -8.17 2.79 9.24
CA LEU A 117 -6.74 3.10 9.26
C LEU A 117 -6.19 3.24 7.84
N ALA A 118 -6.59 2.34 6.92
CA ALA A 118 -6.15 2.35 5.53
C ALA A 118 -6.46 3.67 4.83
N GLU A 119 -7.65 4.21 5.02
CA GLU A 119 -8.12 5.37 4.27
C GLU A 119 -7.82 6.70 4.96
N LEU A 120 -8.00 6.76 6.30
CA LEU A 120 -7.89 8.02 7.04
C LEU A 120 -6.46 8.35 7.47
N VAL A 121 -5.63 7.35 7.69
CA VAL A 121 -4.28 7.55 8.25
C VAL A 121 -3.19 7.16 7.26
N VAL A 122 -3.27 5.95 6.72
CA VAL A 122 -2.20 5.41 5.87
C VAL A 122 -2.05 6.20 4.58
N THR A 123 -3.16 6.46 3.88
CA THR A 123 -3.12 7.17 2.60
C THR A 123 -2.43 8.54 2.70
N PRO A 124 -2.84 9.48 3.59
CA PRO A 124 -2.20 10.78 3.67
C PRO A 124 -0.76 10.73 4.21
N MET A 125 -0.45 9.80 5.12
CA MET A 125 0.89 9.68 5.68
C MET A 125 1.89 9.06 4.70
N ASP A 126 1.48 8.02 3.96
CA ASP A 126 2.32 7.37 2.95
C ASP A 126 2.59 8.33 1.77
N GLU A 127 1.59 9.10 1.32
CA GLU A 127 1.76 10.14 0.31
C GLU A 127 2.77 11.20 0.76
N LEU A 128 2.62 11.70 2.00
CA LEU A 128 3.54 12.70 2.56
C LEU A 128 4.98 12.15 2.69
N ALA A 129 5.14 10.90 3.15
CA ALA A 129 6.43 10.26 3.30
C ALA A 129 7.16 10.16 1.96
N ARG A 130 6.47 9.67 0.93
CA ARG A 130 7.05 9.48 -0.41
C ARG A 130 7.36 10.78 -1.11
N THR A 131 6.46 11.76 -1.01
CA THR A 131 6.67 13.09 -1.58
C THR A 131 7.90 13.76 -0.96
N ARG A 132 8.06 13.71 0.37
CA ARG A 132 9.23 14.27 1.04
C ARG A 132 10.52 13.55 0.65
N ARG A 133 10.48 12.20 0.60
CA ARG A 133 11.64 11.41 0.18
C ARG A 133 12.04 11.72 -1.26
N ALA A 134 11.08 11.80 -2.18
CA ALA A 134 11.32 12.14 -3.58
C ALA A 134 11.97 13.53 -3.72
N LEU A 135 11.47 14.52 -2.97
CA LEU A 135 12.06 15.86 -2.95
C LEU A 135 13.49 15.90 -2.41
N ALA A 136 13.75 15.14 -1.34
CA ALA A 136 15.07 15.11 -0.70
C ALA A 136 16.12 14.35 -1.55
N LEU A 137 15.71 13.35 -2.32
CA LEU A 137 16.58 12.60 -3.23
C LEU A 137 16.82 13.31 -4.57
N SER A 138 15.99 14.29 -4.93
CA SER A 138 16.07 15.00 -6.22
C SER A 138 17.14 16.10 -6.15
N ASP A 139 18.21 15.96 -6.92
CA ASP A 139 19.25 16.99 -7.12
C ASP A 139 18.82 18.12 -8.09
N THR A 140 17.79 17.87 -8.87
CA THR A 140 17.21 18.85 -9.81
C THR A 140 16.12 19.61 -9.10
N GLY A 141 16.11 20.96 -9.10
CA GLY A 141 15.13 21.83 -8.44
C GLY A 141 13.66 21.50 -8.77
N VAL A 142 13.24 20.28 -8.43
CA VAL A 142 11.89 19.76 -8.65
C VAL A 142 11.03 20.12 -7.45
N THR A 143 9.87 20.70 -7.70
CA THR A 143 8.86 21.02 -6.68
C THR A 143 7.59 20.24 -6.97
N VAL A 144 7.20 19.34 -6.08
CA VAL A 144 5.95 18.58 -6.19
C VAL A 144 4.80 19.39 -5.60
N THR A 145 3.70 19.48 -6.34
CA THR A 145 2.46 20.14 -5.91
C THR A 145 1.30 19.16 -5.99
N LYS A 146 0.16 19.49 -5.36
CA LYS A 146 -1.08 18.69 -5.45
C LYS A 146 -1.62 18.50 -6.89
N ARG A 147 -1.11 19.26 -7.85
CA ARG A 147 -1.54 19.25 -9.27
C ARG A 147 -0.46 18.78 -10.22
N GLY A 148 0.59 18.11 -9.73
CA GLY A 148 1.70 17.67 -10.53
C GLY A 148 3.04 18.15 -9.98
N PHE A 149 4.08 18.10 -10.79
CA PHE A 149 5.40 18.58 -10.38
C PHE A 149 5.94 19.65 -11.33
N TRP A 150 6.79 20.51 -10.79
CA TRP A 150 7.56 21.50 -11.51
C TRP A 150 9.03 21.13 -11.48
N ALA A 151 9.69 21.18 -12.60
CA ALA A 151 11.12 21.01 -12.70
C ALA A 151 11.74 22.23 -13.39
N ARG A 152 12.95 22.62 -12.97
CA ARG A 152 13.69 23.76 -13.53
C ARG A 152 15.09 23.34 -13.94
N ARG A 153 15.52 23.74 -15.13
CA ARG A 153 16.92 23.64 -15.57
C ARG A 153 17.30 24.92 -16.33
N GLY A 154 18.16 25.73 -15.71
CA GLY A 154 18.54 27.02 -16.28
C GLY A 154 17.29 27.93 -16.46
N ASN A 155 17.00 28.30 -17.70
CA ASN A 155 15.91 29.17 -18.10
C ASN A 155 14.64 28.42 -18.56
N SER A 156 14.62 27.10 -18.46
CA SER A 156 13.46 26.27 -18.80
C SER A 156 12.77 25.76 -17.53
N TYR A 157 11.45 25.89 -17.50
CA TYR A 157 10.57 25.36 -16.44
C TYR A 157 9.61 24.38 -17.11
N ILE A 158 9.50 23.18 -16.55
CA ILE A 158 8.55 22.15 -17.00
C ILE A 158 7.56 21.91 -15.87
N HIS A 159 6.29 22.00 -16.19
CA HIS A 159 5.19 21.57 -15.36
C HIS A 159 4.59 20.31 -15.97
N VAL A 160 4.39 19.28 -15.17
CA VAL A 160 3.72 18.03 -15.56
C VAL A 160 2.54 17.84 -14.63
N GLY A 161 1.34 17.86 -15.18
CA GLY A 161 0.12 17.80 -14.38
C GLY A 161 -0.13 16.42 -13.80
N LYS A 162 0.11 15.36 -14.58
CA LYS A 162 -0.07 13.96 -14.14
C LYS A 162 0.96 13.07 -14.82
N THR A 163 1.58 12.22 -14.03
CA THR A 163 2.45 11.14 -14.49
C THR A 163 1.78 9.80 -14.32
N PHE A 164 1.93 8.94 -15.32
CA PHE A 164 1.40 7.59 -15.33
C PHE A 164 2.55 6.60 -15.35
N TYR A 165 2.33 5.43 -14.76
CA TYR A 165 3.31 4.36 -14.78
C TYR A 165 3.72 3.98 -16.22
N GLY A 166 5.03 3.81 -16.44
CA GLY A 166 5.58 3.51 -17.76
C GLY A 166 5.92 4.75 -18.61
N GLY A 167 6.16 5.89 -17.95
CA GLY A 167 6.69 7.10 -18.60
C GLY A 167 5.66 7.89 -19.39
N ALA A 168 4.36 7.62 -19.23
CA ALA A 168 3.33 8.46 -19.83
C ALA A 168 3.01 9.65 -18.90
N ALA A 169 2.89 10.85 -19.48
CA ALA A 169 2.53 12.06 -18.76
C ALA A 169 1.45 12.85 -19.51
N THR A 170 0.62 13.60 -18.78
CA THR A 170 -0.40 14.48 -19.37
C THR A 170 -0.34 15.88 -18.77
N ASP A 171 -0.91 16.82 -19.50
CA ASP A 171 -0.93 18.24 -19.12
C ASP A 171 0.49 18.79 -18.89
N ILE A 172 1.32 18.71 -19.92
CA ILE A 172 2.71 19.16 -19.90
C ILE A 172 2.78 20.60 -20.41
N ASP A 173 3.29 21.48 -19.56
CA ASP A 173 3.54 22.88 -19.90
C ASP A 173 5.03 23.19 -19.74
N ILE A 174 5.65 23.69 -20.81
CA ILE A 174 7.06 24.06 -20.83
C ILE A 174 7.15 25.57 -21.05
N PHE A 175 7.83 26.26 -20.15
CA PHE A 175 8.07 27.68 -20.17
C PHE A 175 9.56 27.94 -20.38
N GLU A 176 9.92 28.61 -21.44
CA GLU A 176 11.27 29.03 -21.70
C GLU A 176 11.38 30.55 -21.58
N THR A 177 12.34 31.01 -20.78
CA THR A 177 12.61 32.43 -20.56
C THR A 177 13.90 32.84 -21.23
N ASP A 178 14.01 34.14 -21.60
CA ASP A 178 15.26 34.74 -22.05
C ASP A 178 16.23 35.02 -20.86
N ALA A 179 17.40 35.57 -21.14
CA ALA A 179 18.40 35.88 -20.11
C ALA A 179 17.90 36.95 -19.11
N GLU A 180 16.94 37.76 -19.52
CA GLU A 180 16.30 38.82 -18.72
C GLU A 180 15.08 38.30 -17.92
N GLY A 181 14.75 36.99 -18.02
CA GLY A 181 13.65 36.36 -17.29
C GLY A 181 12.27 36.57 -17.94
N ARG A 182 12.18 37.12 -19.16
CA ARG A 182 10.91 37.29 -19.89
C ARG A 182 10.55 36.01 -20.60
N LEU A 183 9.26 35.67 -20.64
CA LEU A 183 8.76 34.50 -21.31
C LEU A 183 8.96 34.60 -22.85
N LYS A 184 9.77 33.69 -23.40
CA LYS A 184 10.08 33.62 -24.82
C LYS A 184 9.17 32.61 -25.53
N THR A 185 9.02 31.44 -24.96
CA THR A 185 8.24 30.35 -25.56
C THR A 185 7.42 29.65 -24.47
N PHE A 186 6.15 29.37 -24.81
CA PHE A 186 5.26 28.52 -24.02
C PHE A 186 4.82 27.35 -24.87
N THR A 187 5.16 26.15 -24.46
CA THR A 187 4.75 24.91 -25.13
C THR A 187 3.83 24.12 -24.23
N SER A 188 2.61 23.87 -24.67
CA SER A 188 1.65 23.01 -23.98
C SER A 188 1.41 21.76 -24.80
N ALA A 189 1.50 20.58 -24.17
CA ALA A 189 1.24 19.29 -24.79
C ALA A 189 0.20 18.52 -23.97
N ARG A 190 -0.71 17.82 -24.67
CA ARG A 190 -1.74 17.00 -24.01
C ARG A 190 -1.16 15.75 -23.39
N GLU A 191 -0.24 15.11 -24.09
CA GLU A 191 0.37 13.84 -23.72
C GLU A 191 1.86 13.87 -24.03
N ALA A 192 2.64 13.23 -23.18
CA ALA A 192 4.03 12.89 -23.44
C ALA A 192 4.29 11.44 -23.14
N ASN A 193 5.13 10.79 -23.94
CA ASN A 193 5.68 9.50 -23.67
C ASN A 193 7.17 9.66 -23.40
N ILE A 194 7.61 9.29 -22.19
CA ILE A 194 8.99 9.41 -21.76
C ILE A 194 9.69 8.15 -22.21
N LEU A 195 10.62 8.32 -23.15
CA LEU A 195 11.46 7.22 -23.64
C LEU A 195 12.74 7.12 -22.81
N ASP A 196 13.35 5.93 -22.81
CA ASP A 196 14.70 5.76 -22.26
C ASP A 196 15.65 6.79 -22.86
N ASN A 197 16.58 7.33 -22.09
CA ASN A 197 17.51 8.40 -22.49
C ASN A 197 17.01 9.87 -22.42
N SER A 198 16.05 10.19 -21.55
CA SER A 198 15.58 11.57 -21.37
C SER A 198 14.94 12.20 -22.61
N GLN A 199 14.48 11.39 -23.55
CA GLN A 199 13.70 11.86 -24.70
C GLN A 199 12.20 11.75 -24.42
N TRP A 200 11.50 12.86 -24.66
CA TRP A 200 10.06 12.97 -24.48
C TRP A 200 9.40 13.09 -25.84
N LEU A 201 8.52 12.19 -26.16
CA LEU A 201 7.66 12.28 -27.34
C LEU A 201 6.34 12.97 -26.95
N LEU A 202 6.27 14.26 -27.24
CA LEU A 202 5.08 15.08 -26.98
C LEU A 202 4.04 14.88 -28.09
N ARG A 203 2.75 14.90 -27.73
CA ARG A 203 1.61 14.82 -28.67
C ARG A 203 0.58 15.90 -28.38
N GLY A 204 -0.10 16.37 -29.43
CA GLY A 204 -1.13 17.41 -29.33
C GLY A 204 -0.58 18.74 -28.83
N ILE A 205 0.46 19.25 -29.49
CA ILE A 205 1.31 20.34 -29.03
C ILE A 205 0.80 21.67 -29.56
N THR A 206 0.74 22.66 -28.68
CA THR A 206 0.53 24.07 -29.00
C THR A 206 1.74 24.87 -28.52
N ILE A 207 2.46 25.50 -29.44
CA ILE A 207 3.60 26.35 -29.15
C ILE A 207 3.18 27.81 -29.34
N LYS A 208 3.38 28.64 -28.33
CA LYS A 208 3.19 30.10 -28.38
C LYS A 208 4.54 30.78 -28.22
N THR A 209 4.97 31.49 -29.23
CA THR A 209 6.21 32.29 -29.21
C THR A 209 5.86 33.74 -29.02
N PHE A 210 6.45 34.35 -27.99
CA PHE A 210 6.26 35.76 -27.64
C PHE A 210 7.34 36.60 -28.31
N THR A 211 6.94 37.48 -29.19
CA THR A 211 7.84 38.43 -29.88
C THR A 211 7.37 39.85 -29.64
N GLU A 212 8.23 40.85 -29.87
CA GLU A 212 7.86 42.25 -29.73
C GLU A 212 6.69 42.67 -30.67
N GLN A 213 6.45 41.88 -31.73
CA GLN A 213 5.39 42.13 -32.71
C GLN A 213 4.08 41.40 -32.38
N GLY A 214 4.05 40.59 -31.33
CA GLY A 214 2.87 39.83 -30.90
C GLY A 214 3.14 38.38 -30.58
N ILE A 215 2.06 37.56 -30.48
CA ILE A 215 2.12 36.16 -30.16
C ILE A 215 1.90 35.33 -31.38
N ALA A 216 2.90 34.53 -31.80
CA ALA A 216 2.77 33.55 -32.83
C ALA A 216 2.36 32.20 -32.22
N THR A 217 1.27 31.61 -32.72
CA THR A 217 0.79 30.29 -32.26
C THR A 217 0.96 29.27 -33.38
N ARG A 218 1.60 28.13 -33.06
CA ARG A 218 1.81 26.99 -33.97
C ARG A 218 1.30 25.71 -33.28
N GLN A 219 0.54 24.91 -34.04
CA GLN A 219 0.12 23.58 -33.59
C GLN A 219 0.92 22.51 -34.34
N ILE A 220 1.37 21.50 -33.59
CA ILE A 220 2.18 20.39 -34.09
C ILE A 220 1.59 19.10 -33.52
N GLU A 221 1.50 18.06 -34.34
CA GLU A 221 0.88 16.80 -33.95
C GLU A 221 1.79 15.98 -33.01
N SER A 222 3.11 15.96 -33.26
CA SER A 222 4.11 15.31 -32.46
C SER A 222 5.47 16.01 -32.52
N LEU A 223 6.20 16.01 -31.43
CA LEU A 223 7.55 16.57 -31.33
C LEU A 223 8.38 15.72 -30.34
N ALA A 224 9.53 15.28 -30.77
CA ALA A 224 10.53 14.72 -29.85
C ALA A 224 11.31 15.86 -29.22
N LEU A 225 11.34 15.92 -27.90
CA LEU A 225 12.04 16.92 -27.12
C LEU A 225 13.06 16.23 -26.21
N ASP A 226 14.31 16.71 -26.22
CA ASP A 226 15.31 16.31 -25.25
C ASP A 226 15.01 16.98 -23.91
N SER A 227 14.51 16.22 -22.96
CA SER A 227 14.20 16.70 -21.62
C SER A 227 15.39 16.47 -20.68
N PHE A 228 15.53 17.33 -19.70
CA PHE A 228 16.50 17.14 -18.62
C PHE A 228 16.02 16.17 -17.51
N LEU A 229 14.77 15.67 -17.63
CA LEU A 229 14.21 14.65 -16.74
C LEU A 229 14.25 13.30 -17.44
N GLY A 230 15.06 12.39 -16.91
CA GLY A 230 15.08 10.99 -17.34
C GLY A 230 13.93 10.18 -16.76
N SER A 231 13.71 8.98 -17.30
CA SER A 231 12.73 8.01 -16.80
C SER A 231 12.89 7.76 -15.31
N ASP A 232 14.14 7.52 -14.84
CA ASP A 232 14.44 7.25 -13.43
C ASP A 232 14.03 8.39 -12.47
N GLN A 233 14.12 9.64 -12.94
CA GLN A 233 13.73 10.81 -12.15
C GLN A 233 12.21 10.99 -12.09
N VAL A 234 11.52 10.63 -13.16
CA VAL A 234 10.06 10.66 -13.22
C VAL A 234 9.47 9.53 -12.39
N ASP A 235 10.07 8.33 -12.42
CA ASP A 235 9.66 7.18 -11.62
C ASP A 235 9.75 7.47 -10.10
N ILE A 236 10.73 8.27 -9.66
CA ILE A 236 10.84 8.72 -8.26
C ILE A 236 9.67 9.63 -7.86
N LEU A 237 9.12 10.38 -8.82
CA LEU A 237 8.01 11.33 -8.60
C LEU A 237 6.63 10.66 -8.72
N GLU A 238 6.57 9.43 -9.26
CA GLU A 238 5.32 8.67 -9.33
C GLU A 238 4.87 8.21 -7.93
N LEU A 239 3.66 8.58 -7.56
CA LEU A 239 3.04 8.03 -6.36
C LEU A 239 2.62 6.57 -6.64
N PRO A 240 3.11 5.59 -5.86
CA PRO A 240 2.67 4.22 -6.02
C PRO A 240 1.16 4.10 -5.87
N ALA A 241 0.53 3.25 -6.68
CA ALA A 241 -0.91 3.03 -6.66
C ALA A 241 -1.47 2.76 -5.24
N GLY A 242 -0.65 2.16 -4.36
CA GLY A 242 -1.03 1.88 -2.96
C GLY A 242 -1.17 3.12 -2.06
N SER A 243 -0.56 4.26 -2.39
CA SER A 243 -0.65 5.51 -1.61
C SER A 243 -1.84 6.39 -1.98
N LEU A 244 -2.56 6.07 -3.07
CA LEU A 244 -3.77 6.79 -3.45
C LEU A 244 -4.98 6.35 -2.61
N SER A 245 -5.95 7.25 -2.37
CA SER A 245 -7.21 6.89 -1.72
C SER A 245 -8.05 5.94 -2.58
N ALA A 246 -8.98 5.19 -1.99
CA ALA A 246 -9.88 4.33 -2.76
C ALA A 246 -10.72 5.13 -3.77
N PHE A 247 -11.13 6.35 -3.39
CA PHE A 247 -11.88 7.25 -4.26
C PHE A 247 -11.02 7.76 -5.43
N ASP A 248 -9.78 8.17 -5.16
CA ASP A 248 -8.86 8.64 -6.20
C ASP A 248 -8.48 7.49 -7.15
N LEU A 249 -8.22 6.28 -6.62
CA LEU A 249 -7.99 5.08 -7.41
C LEU A 249 -9.16 4.81 -8.37
N HIS A 250 -10.40 4.88 -7.87
CA HIS A 250 -11.57 4.64 -8.71
C HIS A 250 -11.67 5.66 -9.85
N ARG A 251 -11.49 6.94 -9.54
CA ARG A 251 -11.49 8.02 -10.53
C ARG A 251 -10.37 7.87 -11.55
N TYR A 252 -9.18 7.48 -11.08
CA TYR A 252 -8.00 7.30 -11.91
C TYR A 252 -8.13 6.11 -12.86
N ILE A 253 -8.61 4.96 -12.36
CA ILE A 253 -8.89 3.76 -13.17
C ILE A 253 -9.88 4.09 -14.30
N ARG A 254 -10.91 4.87 -13.98
CA ARG A 254 -11.90 5.28 -14.98
C ARG A 254 -11.28 6.15 -16.07
N ALA A 255 -10.52 7.17 -15.69
CA ALA A 255 -9.84 8.06 -16.62
C ALA A 255 -8.85 7.32 -17.54
N MET A 256 -8.06 6.36 -16.97
CA MET A 256 -7.14 5.54 -17.76
C MET A 256 -7.87 4.66 -18.78
N ARG A 257 -8.97 4.02 -18.36
CA ARG A 257 -9.76 3.17 -19.26
C ARG A 257 -10.43 3.98 -20.39
N GLU A 258 -10.93 5.17 -20.08
CA GLU A 258 -11.49 6.10 -21.08
C GLU A 258 -10.43 6.55 -22.09
N SER A 259 -9.16 6.61 -21.68
CA SER A 259 -8.00 6.94 -22.53
C SER A 259 -7.39 5.71 -23.23
N GLY A 260 -7.98 4.51 -23.09
CA GLY A 260 -7.47 3.27 -23.71
C GLY A 260 -6.19 2.71 -23.06
N GLN A 261 -5.82 3.19 -21.88
CA GLN A 261 -4.62 2.76 -21.17
C GLN A 261 -4.88 1.59 -20.22
N ASN A 262 -3.85 0.78 -19.94
CA ASN A 262 -3.96 -0.32 -18.99
C ASN A 262 -4.01 0.20 -17.54
N ALA A 263 -5.13 -0.05 -16.86
CA ALA A 263 -5.37 0.35 -15.47
C ALA A 263 -5.25 -0.81 -14.47
N ASP A 264 -4.77 -1.98 -14.88
CA ASP A 264 -4.82 -3.20 -14.05
C ASP A 264 -4.05 -3.07 -12.74
N ARG A 265 -2.91 -2.38 -12.73
CA ARG A 265 -2.11 -2.12 -11.53
C ARG A 265 -2.88 -1.29 -10.49
N TYR A 266 -3.58 -0.25 -10.94
CA TYR A 266 -4.39 0.61 -10.08
C TYR A 266 -5.68 -0.09 -9.63
N ALA A 267 -6.28 -0.86 -10.53
CA ALA A 267 -7.43 -1.70 -10.19
C ALA A 267 -7.05 -2.77 -9.14
N LEU A 268 -5.87 -3.39 -9.25
CA LEU A 268 -5.37 -4.32 -8.27
C LEU A 268 -5.16 -3.64 -6.90
N ALA A 269 -4.58 -2.43 -6.88
CA ALA A 269 -4.40 -1.68 -5.63
C ALA A 269 -5.74 -1.35 -4.95
N LEU A 270 -6.76 -0.98 -5.72
CA LEU A 270 -8.11 -0.74 -5.20
C LEU A 270 -8.72 -2.02 -4.59
N TRP A 271 -8.70 -3.14 -5.33
CA TRP A 271 -9.22 -4.40 -4.83
C TRP A 271 -8.44 -4.92 -3.64
N ARG A 272 -7.14 -4.66 -3.57
CA ARG A 272 -6.30 -5.00 -2.44
C ARG A 272 -6.67 -4.23 -1.17
N LYS A 273 -6.99 -2.95 -1.28
CA LYS A 273 -7.51 -2.16 -0.15
C LYS A 273 -8.82 -2.76 0.41
N LEU A 274 -9.69 -3.26 -0.46
CA LEU A 274 -10.95 -3.90 -0.05
C LEU A 274 -10.75 -5.31 0.50
N SER A 275 -9.81 -6.08 -0.05
CA SER A 275 -9.54 -7.46 0.42
C SER A 275 -8.79 -7.50 1.75
N GLN A 276 -8.01 -6.50 2.10
CA GLN A 276 -7.15 -6.50 3.29
C GLN A 276 -7.91 -6.68 4.62
N PRO A 277 -9.02 -5.97 4.91
CA PRO A 277 -9.83 -6.26 6.10
C PRO A 277 -10.44 -7.67 6.06
N LEU A 278 -10.82 -8.17 4.88
CA LEU A 278 -11.35 -9.53 4.73
C LEU A 278 -10.28 -10.58 4.99
N THR A 279 -9.05 -10.37 4.52
CA THR A 279 -7.89 -11.22 4.84
C THR A 279 -7.64 -11.26 6.34
N THR A 280 -7.73 -10.11 7.02
CA THR A 280 -7.62 -10.04 8.49
C THR A 280 -8.69 -10.91 9.16
N GLY A 281 -9.94 -10.83 8.72
CA GLY A 281 -11.03 -11.68 9.21
C GLY A 281 -10.82 -13.16 8.93
N ALA A 282 -10.34 -13.51 7.73
CA ALA A 282 -10.03 -14.89 7.33
C ALA A 282 -8.91 -15.49 8.20
N MET A 283 -7.90 -14.70 8.57
CA MET A 283 -6.82 -15.13 9.45
C MET A 283 -7.29 -15.39 10.89
N ILE A 284 -8.23 -14.59 11.40
CA ILE A 284 -8.84 -14.83 12.70
C ILE A 284 -9.66 -16.11 12.66
N LEU A 285 -10.42 -16.33 11.61
CA LEU A 285 -11.21 -17.54 11.43
C LEU A 285 -10.29 -18.79 11.36
N LEU A 286 -9.14 -18.67 10.71
CA LEU A 286 -8.14 -19.72 10.61
C LEU A 286 -7.48 -20.06 11.96
N ALA A 287 -7.36 -19.09 12.89
CA ALA A 287 -6.81 -19.35 14.22
C ALA A 287 -7.65 -20.32 15.05
N LEU A 288 -8.98 -20.33 14.86
CA LEU A 288 -9.90 -21.11 15.70
C LEU A 288 -9.68 -22.64 15.63
N PRO A 289 -9.54 -23.27 14.45
CA PRO A 289 -9.26 -24.71 14.36
C PRO A 289 -7.96 -25.13 15.06
N PHE A 290 -6.94 -24.26 15.12
CA PHE A 290 -5.67 -24.57 15.81
C PHE A 290 -5.85 -24.80 17.31
N ILE A 291 -6.93 -24.31 17.89
CA ILE A 291 -7.17 -24.38 19.31
C ILE A 291 -8.15 -25.48 19.65
N PHE A 292 -9.26 -25.53 18.93
CA PHE A 292 -10.33 -26.49 19.18
C PHE A 292 -10.11 -27.85 18.51
N GLY A 293 -9.30 -27.90 17.41
CA GLY A 293 -9.04 -29.11 16.62
C GLY A 293 -7.76 -29.85 16.98
N SER A 294 -6.91 -29.29 17.82
CA SER A 294 -5.62 -29.93 18.17
C SER A 294 -5.78 -30.93 19.29
N ASP A 295 -5.07 -32.06 19.17
CA ASP A 295 -4.94 -33.05 20.26
C ASP A 295 -4.56 -32.38 21.57
N ARG A 296 -5.19 -32.82 22.68
CA ARG A 296 -4.99 -32.30 24.05
C ARG A 296 -3.53 -32.31 24.52
N LYS A 297 -2.61 -32.98 23.78
CA LYS A 297 -1.18 -33.09 24.09
C LYS A 297 -0.29 -31.99 23.49
N VAL A 298 -0.84 -31.10 22.67
CA VAL A 298 -0.04 -30.06 22.00
C VAL A 298 0.06 -28.84 22.90
N THR A 299 1.30 -28.50 23.32
CA THR A 299 1.60 -27.32 24.15
C THR A 299 1.37 -26.01 23.38
N ALA A 300 1.10 -24.89 24.09
CA ALA A 300 0.94 -23.56 23.49
C ALA A 300 2.14 -23.18 22.61
N GLY A 301 3.36 -23.47 23.04
CA GLY A 301 4.56 -23.18 22.27
C GLY A 301 4.56 -23.85 20.89
N LYS A 302 4.17 -25.13 20.80
CA LYS A 302 4.08 -25.85 19.50
C LYS A 302 2.99 -25.25 18.60
N ARG A 303 1.85 -24.81 19.18
CA ARG A 303 0.77 -24.15 18.43
C ARG A 303 1.23 -22.82 17.87
N ILE A 304 1.98 -22.03 18.65
CA ILE A 304 2.55 -20.75 18.22
C ILE A 304 3.52 -20.95 17.06
N VAL A 305 4.43 -21.93 17.17
CA VAL A 305 5.40 -22.22 16.10
C VAL A 305 4.68 -22.63 14.81
N ILE A 306 3.74 -23.56 14.89
CA ILE A 306 2.97 -24.00 13.69
C ILE A 306 2.17 -22.82 13.13
N GLY A 307 1.48 -22.05 13.98
CA GLY A 307 0.73 -20.87 13.56
C GLY A 307 1.61 -19.80 12.90
N SER A 308 2.83 -19.60 13.40
CA SER A 308 3.81 -18.67 12.80
C SER A 308 4.21 -19.13 11.40
N PHE A 309 4.53 -20.41 11.23
CA PHE A 309 4.85 -20.97 9.91
C PHE A 309 3.69 -20.82 8.93
N VAL A 310 2.47 -21.16 9.35
CA VAL A 310 1.27 -21.00 8.52
C VAL A 310 1.03 -19.52 8.19
N GLY A 311 1.12 -18.62 9.17
CA GLY A 311 0.95 -17.19 8.96
C GLY A 311 1.95 -16.61 7.98
N ILE A 312 3.24 -16.95 8.12
CA ILE A 312 4.30 -16.53 7.21
C ILE A 312 4.09 -17.11 5.81
N ALA A 313 3.77 -18.40 5.71
CA ALA A 313 3.51 -19.04 4.42
C ALA A 313 2.33 -18.40 3.67
N LEU A 314 1.25 -18.08 4.38
CA LEU A 314 0.09 -17.40 3.81
C LEU A 314 0.39 -15.94 3.43
N TYR A 315 1.21 -15.23 4.21
CA TYR A 315 1.68 -13.90 3.86
C TYR A 315 2.49 -13.92 2.55
N PHE A 316 3.43 -14.85 2.41
CA PHE A 316 4.18 -15.00 1.16
C PHE A 316 3.28 -15.44 0.00
N ALA A 317 2.32 -16.33 0.23
CA ALA A 317 1.36 -16.77 -0.78
C ALA A 317 0.51 -15.58 -1.29
N ASP A 318 0.06 -14.69 -0.40
CA ASP A 318 -0.65 -13.46 -0.76
C ASP A 318 0.22 -12.54 -1.60
N GLN A 319 1.48 -12.31 -1.20
CA GLN A 319 2.41 -11.49 -1.97
C GLN A 319 2.73 -12.10 -3.35
N LEU A 320 2.93 -13.42 -3.41
CA LEU A 320 3.15 -14.12 -4.67
C LEU A 320 1.93 -14.04 -5.59
N ALA A 321 0.72 -14.19 -5.04
CA ALA A 321 -0.52 -14.08 -5.82
C ALA A 321 -0.63 -12.73 -6.51
N VAL A 322 -0.26 -11.64 -5.82
CA VAL A 322 -0.24 -10.28 -6.38
C VAL A 322 0.75 -10.15 -7.53
N HIS A 323 2.00 -10.60 -7.35
CA HIS A 323 3.03 -10.51 -8.38
C HIS A 323 2.71 -11.39 -9.59
N LEU A 324 2.26 -12.63 -9.35
CA LEU A 324 1.84 -13.54 -10.42
C LEU A 324 0.61 -13.01 -11.16
N GLY A 325 -0.34 -12.41 -10.44
CA GLY A 325 -1.53 -11.81 -11.04
C GLY A 325 -1.19 -10.70 -12.04
N LEU A 326 -0.23 -9.85 -11.70
CA LEU A 326 0.26 -8.80 -12.61
C LEU A 326 1.01 -9.39 -13.80
N LEU A 327 1.92 -10.35 -13.57
CA LEU A 327 2.70 -11.00 -14.63
C LEU A 327 1.83 -11.77 -15.63
N LEU A 328 0.80 -12.46 -15.13
CA LEU A 328 -0.11 -13.26 -15.94
C LEU A 328 -1.32 -12.47 -16.46
N SER A 329 -1.36 -11.15 -16.21
CA SER A 329 -2.46 -10.25 -16.58
C SER A 329 -3.83 -10.79 -16.14
N LEU A 330 -3.90 -11.39 -14.94
CA LEU A 330 -5.13 -11.92 -14.38
C LEU A 330 -6.08 -10.79 -13.94
N PRO A 331 -7.41 -10.99 -13.99
CA PRO A 331 -8.34 -9.99 -13.49
C PRO A 331 -8.01 -9.55 -12.05
N PRO A 332 -7.88 -8.25 -11.78
CA PRO A 332 -7.48 -7.72 -10.47
C PRO A 332 -8.34 -8.22 -9.29
N VAL A 333 -9.63 -8.43 -9.56
CA VAL A 333 -10.58 -8.98 -8.57
C VAL A 333 -10.20 -10.38 -8.14
N ILE A 334 -9.90 -11.26 -9.10
CA ILE A 334 -9.53 -12.66 -8.82
C ILE A 334 -8.22 -12.69 -8.07
N THR A 335 -7.23 -11.93 -8.52
CA THR A 335 -5.90 -11.87 -7.91
C THR A 335 -5.95 -11.47 -6.43
N SER A 336 -6.78 -10.49 -6.07
CA SER A 336 -6.87 -10.01 -4.68
C SER A 336 -7.83 -10.81 -3.80
N MET A 337 -8.88 -11.43 -4.37
CA MET A 337 -9.88 -12.17 -3.58
C MET A 337 -9.56 -13.67 -3.45
N ALA A 338 -8.78 -14.25 -4.38
CA ALA A 338 -8.45 -15.68 -4.33
C ALA A 338 -7.78 -16.10 -3.01
N PRO A 339 -6.76 -15.39 -2.46
CA PRO A 339 -6.19 -15.73 -1.16
C PRO A 339 -7.22 -15.71 -0.03
N VAL A 340 -8.10 -14.69 -0.01
CA VAL A 340 -9.15 -14.54 1.02
C VAL A 340 -10.10 -15.72 0.99
N VAL A 341 -10.60 -16.08 -0.20
CA VAL A 341 -11.55 -17.18 -0.38
C VAL A 341 -10.90 -18.52 0.00
N LEU A 342 -9.65 -18.73 -0.40
CA LEU A 342 -8.90 -19.95 -0.09
C LEU A 342 -8.69 -20.09 1.42
N ILE A 343 -8.20 -19.06 2.09
CA ILE A 343 -7.95 -19.07 3.54
C ILE A 343 -9.27 -19.26 4.30
N SER A 344 -10.31 -18.51 3.94
CA SER A 344 -11.63 -18.62 4.57
C SER A 344 -12.25 -19.99 4.35
N GLY A 345 -12.11 -20.56 3.15
CA GLY A 345 -12.61 -21.90 2.82
C GLY A 345 -11.92 -23.01 3.64
N ILE A 346 -10.59 -22.95 3.73
CA ILE A 346 -9.82 -23.89 4.55
C ILE A 346 -10.21 -23.76 6.03
N ALA A 347 -10.27 -22.55 6.54
CA ALA A 347 -10.61 -22.27 7.93
C ALA A 347 -12.02 -22.76 8.27
N PHE A 348 -12.99 -22.49 7.40
CA PHE A 348 -14.38 -22.93 7.58
C PHE A 348 -14.52 -24.45 7.52
N TRP A 349 -13.86 -25.10 6.55
CA TRP A 349 -13.86 -26.56 6.43
C TRP A 349 -13.26 -27.24 7.66
N GLN A 350 -12.14 -26.72 8.18
CA GLN A 350 -11.54 -27.23 9.41
C GLN A 350 -12.45 -26.98 10.63
N LEU A 351 -13.08 -25.81 10.71
CA LEU A 351 -13.96 -25.47 11.82
C LEU A 351 -15.20 -26.38 11.88
N LEU A 352 -15.78 -26.74 10.72
CA LEU A 352 -16.90 -27.69 10.65
C LEU A 352 -16.54 -29.09 11.14
N ARG A 353 -15.28 -29.48 11.07
CA ARG A 353 -14.81 -30.80 11.59
C ARG A 353 -14.61 -30.81 13.10
N VAL A 354 -14.48 -29.64 13.70
CA VAL A 354 -14.10 -29.47 15.11
C VAL A 354 -15.30 -29.06 15.98
N LEU A 355 -16.28 -28.35 15.46
CA LEU A 355 -17.52 -27.93 16.12
C LEU A 355 -18.66 -28.92 15.94
#